data_298607ed2715ec4494a1089ed75bd922
#
_entry.id   298607ed2715ec4494a1089ed75bd922
#
_cell.length_a   1.000
_cell.length_b   1.000
_cell.length_c   1.000
_cell.angle_alpha   90.00
_cell.angle_beta   90.00
_cell.angle_gamma   90.00
#
_symmetry.space_group_name_H-M   'P 1'
#
loop_
_entity.id
_entity.type
_entity.pdbx_description
1 polymer ?
#
loop_
_entity_poly.entity_id
_entity_poly.type
_entity_poly.pdbx_seq_one_letter_code
_entity_poly.pdbx_strand_id
1 'polypeptide(L)'
;MDEFRWNLPGYLSLKYSSQIEQNYIVELQQDFFNQVESGSYRSALITYHLLFMCYVNQVLYKTKLWKPEDFKTSLIHLGGDLAQKLELASDPTTFSHKDLKERSSINFLSLYENSTEVIKKAKTIVDFRNQNLGHATYTKIDEDQFHSKISEYNEVVALIANLYQKALLKELDNFVIDKSVEIKGYVENGEGIEDDLIEDISMDDIELAFTAPNYLSYQDVFSLCTLMSDEVINNLESKKYYLKIRDLFADYLKQILP
;
A
#
# COMPACT_ATOMS: atom_id res chain seq x y z
N MET A 1 6.26 12.91 -19.13
CA MET A 1 5.98 11.47 -18.89
C MET A 1 6.53 10.95 -17.57
N ASP A 2 7.60 11.55 -17.02
CA ASP A 2 8.23 11.05 -15.78
C ASP A 2 7.46 11.37 -14.49
N GLU A 3 6.66 12.42 -14.43
CA GLU A 3 5.81 12.74 -13.27
C GLU A 3 4.71 11.69 -12.98
N PHE A 4 4.24 10.97 -14.01
CA PHE A 4 3.23 9.91 -13.84
C PHE A 4 3.78 8.61 -13.21
N ARG A 5 5.09 8.38 -13.21
CA ARG A 5 5.70 7.17 -12.62
C ARG A 5 5.52 7.09 -11.11
N TRP A 6 5.36 8.21 -10.43
CA TRP A 6 5.36 8.32 -8.96
C TRP A 6 3.97 8.47 -8.34
N ASN A 7 2.90 8.41 -9.16
CA ASN A 7 1.52 8.49 -8.71
C ASN A 7 0.98 7.10 -8.29
N LEU A 8 -0.28 6.81 -8.53
CA LEU A 8 -0.92 5.56 -8.12
C LEU A 8 -0.08 4.28 -8.37
N PRO A 9 0.64 4.09 -9.50
CA PRO A 9 1.53 2.94 -9.65
C PRO A 9 2.60 2.81 -8.57
N GLY A 10 3.11 3.92 -8.05
CA GLY A 10 4.09 3.93 -6.94
C GLY A 10 3.51 3.51 -5.58
N TYR A 11 2.19 3.46 -5.45
CA TYR A 11 1.50 3.01 -4.24
C TYR A 11 1.01 1.56 -4.32
N LEU A 12 1.04 0.95 -5.51
CA LEU A 12 0.77 -0.48 -5.68
C LEU A 12 1.94 -1.32 -5.17
N SER A 13 1.64 -2.54 -4.76
CA SER A 13 2.64 -3.44 -4.20
C SER A 13 3.77 -3.74 -5.18
N LEU A 14 5.01 -3.82 -4.67
CA LEU A 14 6.20 -4.19 -5.45
C LEU A 14 6.27 -5.69 -5.73
N LYS A 15 5.74 -6.49 -4.81
CA LYS A 15 5.60 -7.94 -4.95
C LYS A 15 4.14 -8.35 -4.78
N TYR A 16 3.76 -9.44 -5.39
CA TYR A 16 2.42 -10.01 -5.32
C TYR A 16 2.50 -11.46 -4.87
N SER A 17 1.63 -11.90 -3.96
CA SER A 17 1.52 -13.32 -3.59
C SER A 17 0.74 -14.13 -4.62
N SER A 18 -0.02 -13.46 -5.50
CA SER A 18 -0.84 -14.07 -6.55
C SER A 18 -0.41 -13.62 -7.95
N GLN A 19 -0.05 -14.56 -8.82
CA GLN A 19 0.20 -14.28 -10.23
C GLN A 19 -1.02 -13.68 -10.94
N ILE A 20 -2.22 -14.04 -10.49
CA ILE A 20 -3.48 -13.50 -11.05
C ILE A 20 -3.59 -12.00 -10.74
N GLU A 21 -3.29 -11.60 -9.51
CA GLU A 21 -3.29 -10.19 -9.12
C GLU A 21 -2.24 -9.40 -9.91
N GLN A 22 -1.02 -9.93 -9.97
CA GLN A 22 0.07 -9.30 -10.71
C GLN A 22 -0.29 -9.08 -12.18
N ASN A 23 -0.74 -10.12 -12.86
CA ASN A 23 -1.11 -10.03 -14.27
C ASN A 23 -2.21 -9.00 -14.49
N TYR A 24 -3.25 -9.03 -13.65
CA TYR A 24 -4.36 -8.08 -13.74
C TYR A 24 -3.92 -6.61 -13.58
N ILE A 25 -3.06 -6.33 -12.61
CA ILE A 25 -2.56 -4.97 -12.38
C ILE A 25 -1.66 -4.52 -13.53
N VAL A 26 -0.78 -5.40 -14.04
CA VAL A 26 0.11 -5.09 -15.18
C VAL A 26 -0.73 -4.81 -16.44
N GLU A 27 -1.76 -5.62 -16.72
CA GLU A 27 -2.68 -5.38 -17.84
C GLU A 27 -3.39 -4.02 -17.69
N LEU A 28 -3.92 -3.70 -16.52
CA LEU A 28 -4.55 -2.40 -16.28
C LEU A 28 -3.59 -1.23 -16.48
N GLN A 29 -2.35 -1.34 -16.03
CA GLN A 29 -1.34 -0.31 -16.24
C GLN A 29 -1.05 -0.12 -17.74
N GLN A 30 -0.88 -1.20 -18.48
CA GLN A 30 -0.64 -1.14 -19.93
C GLN A 30 -1.83 -0.53 -20.66
N ASP A 31 -3.05 -0.96 -20.31
CA ASP A 31 -4.29 -0.41 -20.90
C ASP A 31 -4.43 1.08 -20.61
N PHE A 32 -4.13 1.52 -19.40
CA PHE A 32 -4.17 2.93 -19.03
C PHE A 32 -3.25 3.77 -19.91
N PHE A 33 -1.99 3.35 -20.08
CA PHE A 33 -1.04 4.07 -20.93
C PHE A 33 -1.47 4.10 -22.38
N ASN A 34 -1.91 2.99 -22.96
CA ASN A 34 -2.40 2.92 -24.32
C ASN A 34 -3.60 3.86 -24.56
N GLN A 35 -4.50 3.95 -23.57
CA GLN A 35 -5.68 4.79 -23.64
C GLN A 35 -5.34 6.28 -23.52
N VAL A 36 -4.37 6.65 -22.69
CA VAL A 36 -3.86 8.02 -22.59
C VAL A 36 -3.18 8.43 -23.90
N GLU A 37 -2.30 7.60 -24.44
CA GLU A 37 -1.60 7.88 -25.71
C GLU A 37 -2.56 8.05 -26.91
N SER A 38 -3.66 7.30 -26.91
CA SER A 38 -4.70 7.40 -27.93
C SER A 38 -5.69 8.56 -27.70
N GLY A 39 -5.55 9.34 -26.64
CA GLY A 39 -6.51 10.40 -26.26
C GLY A 39 -7.87 9.88 -25.79
N SER A 40 -7.97 8.58 -25.42
CA SER A 40 -9.20 7.94 -24.94
C SER A 40 -9.42 8.19 -23.44
N TYR A 41 -9.46 9.47 -23.05
CA TYR A 41 -9.42 9.91 -21.63
C TYR A 41 -10.53 9.34 -20.75
N ARG A 42 -11.73 9.14 -21.30
CA ARG A 42 -12.81 8.49 -20.53
C ARG A 42 -12.47 7.04 -20.17
N SER A 43 -11.96 6.27 -21.12
CA SER A 43 -11.54 4.90 -20.90
C SER A 43 -10.36 4.84 -19.92
N ALA A 44 -9.38 5.74 -20.10
CA ALA A 44 -8.24 5.87 -19.21
C ALA A 44 -8.68 6.13 -17.74
N LEU A 45 -9.67 6.99 -17.51
CA LEU A 45 -10.21 7.22 -16.17
C LEU A 45 -10.92 5.99 -15.58
N ILE A 46 -11.60 5.19 -16.40
CA ILE A 46 -12.20 3.92 -15.94
C ILE A 46 -11.08 2.96 -15.51
N THR A 47 -10.06 2.79 -16.33
CA THR A 47 -8.93 1.92 -16.02
C THR A 47 -8.14 2.40 -14.79
N TYR A 48 -7.95 3.71 -14.66
CA TYR A 48 -7.31 4.30 -13.47
C TYR A 48 -8.13 4.07 -12.20
N HIS A 49 -9.45 4.13 -12.29
CA HIS A 49 -10.33 3.80 -11.17
C HIS A 49 -10.19 2.33 -10.76
N LEU A 50 -10.06 1.40 -11.71
CA LEU A 50 -9.81 0.00 -11.38
C LEU A 50 -8.47 -0.19 -10.65
N LEU A 51 -7.41 0.49 -11.10
CA LEU A 51 -6.11 0.52 -10.40
C LEU A 51 -6.25 1.10 -8.97
N PHE A 52 -7.02 2.18 -8.82
CA PHE A 52 -7.33 2.75 -7.50
C PHE A 52 -8.04 1.74 -6.59
N MET A 53 -8.99 0.98 -7.12
CA MET A 53 -9.66 -0.06 -6.32
C MET A 53 -8.74 -1.23 -5.99
N CYS A 54 -7.79 -1.59 -6.88
CA CYS A 54 -6.74 -2.55 -6.54
C CYS A 54 -5.89 -2.06 -5.36
N TYR A 55 -5.48 -0.79 -5.37
CA TYR A 55 -4.77 -0.17 -4.26
C TYR A 55 -5.61 -0.21 -2.96
N VAL A 56 -6.89 0.18 -3.01
CA VAL A 56 -7.79 0.10 -1.84
C VAL A 56 -7.86 -1.32 -1.30
N ASN A 57 -7.97 -2.33 -2.15
CA ASN A 57 -8.03 -3.74 -1.75
C ASN A 57 -6.71 -4.19 -1.09
N GLN A 58 -5.56 -3.73 -1.59
CA GLN A 58 -4.26 -3.99 -0.94
C GLN A 58 -4.17 -3.34 0.44
N VAL A 59 -4.66 -2.10 0.59
CA VAL A 59 -4.75 -1.42 1.90
C VAL A 59 -5.66 -2.17 2.86
N LEU A 60 -6.81 -2.67 2.38
CA LEU A 60 -7.72 -3.49 3.18
C LEU A 60 -7.06 -4.79 3.65
N TYR A 61 -6.31 -5.43 2.78
CA TYR A 61 -5.57 -6.64 3.14
C TYR A 61 -4.50 -6.35 4.20
N LYS A 62 -3.71 -5.29 4.03
CA LYS A 62 -2.78 -4.80 5.06
C LYS A 62 -3.49 -4.50 6.37
N THR A 63 -4.65 -3.83 6.32
CA THR A 63 -5.46 -3.51 7.51
C THR A 63 -5.91 -4.78 8.24
N LYS A 64 -6.34 -5.80 7.50
CA LYS A 64 -6.68 -7.10 8.08
C LYS A 64 -5.50 -7.72 8.83
N LEU A 65 -4.28 -7.64 8.28
CA LEU A 65 -3.08 -8.21 8.88
C LEU A 65 -2.61 -7.40 10.11
N TRP A 66 -2.64 -6.08 10.02
CA TRP A 66 -2.15 -5.20 11.09
C TRP A 66 -3.14 -4.98 12.24
N LYS A 67 -4.44 -5.11 11.96
CA LYS A 67 -5.53 -4.87 12.91
C LYS A 67 -6.57 -6.00 12.86
N PRO A 68 -6.19 -7.26 13.11
CA PRO A 68 -7.06 -8.42 12.86
C PRO A 68 -8.36 -8.38 13.66
N GLU A 69 -8.30 -8.01 14.94
CA GLU A 69 -9.50 -7.96 15.81
C GLU A 69 -10.44 -6.83 15.42
N ASP A 70 -9.92 -5.64 15.14
CA ASP A 70 -10.72 -4.50 14.69
C ASP A 70 -11.36 -4.80 13.34
N PHE A 71 -10.57 -5.40 12.41
CA PHE A 71 -11.06 -5.82 11.11
C PHE A 71 -12.19 -6.84 11.23
N LYS A 72 -12.00 -7.89 12.01
CA LYS A 72 -13.01 -8.91 12.28
C LYS A 72 -14.30 -8.30 12.84
N THR A 73 -14.17 -7.40 13.82
CA THR A 73 -15.32 -6.69 14.40
C THR A 73 -16.06 -5.87 13.36
N SER A 74 -15.36 -5.23 12.44
CA SER A 74 -15.96 -4.42 11.38
C SER A 74 -16.76 -5.22 10.34
N LEU A 75 -16.52 -6.54 10.23
CA LEU A 75 -17.25 -7.42 9.33
C LEU A 75 -18.70 -7.71 9.78
N ILE A 76 -19.07 -7.43 11.03
CA ILE A 76 -20.41 -7.69 11.58
C ILE A 76 -21.55 -7.08 10.73
N HIS A 77 -21.26 -5.97 10.04
CA HIS A 77 -22.25 -5.29 9.19
C HIS A 77 -22.43 -5.89 7.79
N LEU A 78 -21.64 -6.94 7.48
CA LEU A 78 -21.72 -7.66 6.20
C LEU A 78 -22.53 -8.95 6.35
N GLY A 79 -23.09 -9.45 5.26
CA GLY A 79 -23.73 -10.77 5.26
C GLY A 79 -22.73 -11.87 5.65
N GLY A 80 -23.20 -12.91 6.36
CA GLY A 80 -22.33 -13.93 6.96
C GLY A 80 -21.34 -14.58 5.99
N ASP A 81 -21.79 -14.95 4.77
CA ASP A 81 -20.92 -15.57 3.77
C ASP A 81 -19.81 -14.62 3.29
N LEU A 82 -20.14 -13.34 3.08
CA LEU A 82 -19.17 -12.33 2.68
C LEU A 82 -18.17 -12.04 3.81
N ALA A 83 -18.68 -11.87 5.03
CA ALA A 83 -17.84 -11.66 6.22
C ALA A 83 -16.82 -12.78 6.38
N GLN A 84 -17.26 -14.04 6.28
CA GLN A 84 -16.37 -15.20 6.37
C GLN A 84 -15.32 -15.23 5.26
N LYS A 85 -15.68 -14.92 4.01
CA LYS A 85 -14.72 -14.85 2.91
C LYS A 85 -13.65 -13.79 3.15
N LEU A 86 -14.04 -12.59 3.63
CA LEU A 86 -13.08 -11.53 3.89
C LEU A 86 -12.20 -11.83 5.11
N GLU A 87 -12.74 -12.47 6.14
CA GLU A 87 -11.96 -12.93 7.30
C GLU A 87 -10.90 -13.97 6.89
N LEU A 88 -11.24 -14.88 5.97
CA LEU A 88 -10.35 -15.93 5.46
C LEU A 88 -9.49 -15.49 4.27
N ALA A 89 -9.59 -14.23 3.81
CA ALA A 89 -8.83 -13.74 2.67
C ALA A 89 -7.33 -14.00 2.83
N SER A 90 -6.71 -14.64 1.83
CA SER A 90 -5.26 -14.92 1.78
C SER A 90 -4.50 -13.92 0.90
N ASP A 91 -5.22 -13.13 0.12
CA ASP A 91 -4.68 -12.12 -0.77
C ASP A 91 -5.71 -10.99 -1.04
N PRO A 92 -5.28 -9.83 -1.59
CA PRO A 92 -6.17 -8.70 -1.86
C PRO A 92 -7.28 -8.97 -2.87
N THR A 93 -7.16 -9.97 -3.76
CA THR A 93 -8.18 -10.22 -4.80
C THR A 93 -9.53 -10.62 -4.21
N THR A 94 -9.51 -11.20 -3.00
CA THR A 94 -10.73 -11.56 -2.27
C THR A 94 -11.62 -10.35 -1.99
N PHE A 95 -11.04 -9.14 -1.86
CA PHE A 95 -11.78 -7.89 -1.64
C PHE A 95 -12.43 -7.33 -2.92
N SER A 96 -12.14 -7.91 -4.08
CA SER A 96 -12.82 -7.60 -5.34
C SER A 96 -14.15 -8.37 -5.51
N HIS A 97 -14.68 -8.96 -4.42
CA HIS A 97 -15.91 -9.74 -4.48
C HIS A 97 -17.10 -8.88 -4.90
N LYS A 98 -17.92 -9.40 -5.84
CA LYS A 98 -19.08 -8.68 -6.43
C LYS A 98 -20.09 -8.13 -5.42
N ASP A 99 -20.18 -8.75 -4.24
CA ASP A 99 -21.12 -8.36 -3.18
C ASP A 99 -20.52 -7.29 -2.25
N LEU A 100 -19.20 -7.04 -2.33
CA LEU A 100 -18.52 -5.95 -1.62
C LEU A 100 -18.52 -4.71 -2.51
N LYS A 101 -19.44 -3.79 -2.22
CA LYS A 101 -19.52 -2.52 -2.97
C LYS A 101 -18.27 -1.67 -2.70
N GLU A 102 -17.75 -0.99 -3.73
CA GLU A 102 -16.59 -0.08 -3.64
C GLU A 102 -16.67 0.91 -2.45
N ARG A 103 -17.86 1.52 -2.24
CA ARG A 103 -18.09 2.40 -1.08
C ARG A 103 -17.98 1.68 0.26
N SER A 104 -18.33 0.41 0.33
CA SER A 104 -18.19 -0.41 1.53
C SER A 104 -16.73 -0.74 1.80
N SER A 105 -15.93 -1.02 0.76
CA SER A 105 -14.48 -1.19 0.88
C SER A 105 -13.83 0.05 1.49
N ILE A 106 -14.20 1.24 1.01
CA ILE A 106 -13.66 2.51 1.55
C ILE A 106 -14.04 2.73 3.03
N ASN A 107 -15.19 2.21 3.50
CA ASN A 107 -15.56 2.37 4.91
C ASN A 107 -14.59 1.70 5.89
N PHE A 108 -13.88 0.65 5.48
CA PHE A 108 -12.87 0.01 6.34
C PHE A 108 -11.71 0.94 6.72
N LEU A 109 -11.50 2.01 5.97
CA LEU A 109 -10.52 3.04 6.36
C LEU A 109 -10.87 3.70 7.69
N SER A 110 -12.13 3.57 8.19
CA SER A 110 -12.54 4.04 9.52
C SER A 110 -11.82 3.34 10.67
N LEU A 111 -11.12 2.23 10.39
CA LEU A 111 -10.26 1.57 11.36
C LEU A 111 -8.97 2.34 11.66
N TYR A 112 -8.68 3.40 10.90
CA TYR A 112 -7.60 4.33 11.15
C TYR A 112 -8.12 5.65 11.74
N GLU A 113 -7.33 6.25 12.62
CA GLU A 113 -7.61 7.58 13.18
C GLU A 113 -7.64 8.65 12.09
N ASN A 114 -8.44 9.69 12.28
CA ASN A 114 -8.54 10.85 11.38
C ASN A 114 -8.95 10.50 9.93
N SER A 115 -9.62 9.36 9.72
CA SER A 115 -9.99 8.87 8.39
C SER A 115 -11.24 9.52 7.78
N THR A 116 -12.04 10.26 8.56
CA THR A 116 -13.36 10.76 8.12
C THR A 116 -13.31 11.56 6.82
N GLU A 117 -12.37 12.52 6.71
CA GLU A 117 -12.25 13.35 5.51
C GLU A 117 -11.68 12.54 4.32
N VAL A 118 -10.77 11.62 4.58
CA VAL A 118 -10.21 10.71 3.57
C VAL A 118 -11.30 9.81 3.00
N ILE A 119 -12.14 9.23 3.86
CA ILE A 119 -13.29 8.40 3.46
C ILE A 119 -14.25 9.21 2.60
N LYS A 120 -14.54 10.46 2.98
CA LYS A 120 -15.43 11.33 2.21
C LYS A 120 -14.87 11.62 0.81
N LYS A 121 -13.60 12.00 0.70
CA LYS A 121 -12.92 12.23 -0.59
C LYS A 121 -12.90 10.96 -1.45
N ALA A 122 -12.52 9.81 -0.88
CA ALA A 122 -12.49 8.54 -1.59
C ALA A 122 -13.88 8.12 -2.12
N LYS A 123 -14.95 8.34 -1.33
CA LYS A 123 -16.33 8.11 -1.79
C LYS A 123 -16.74 9.05 -2.92
N THR A 124 -16.28 10.31 -2.92
CA THR A 124 -16.55 11.25 -4.01
C THR A 124 -15.96 10.74 -5.33
N ILE A 125 -14.77 10.13 -5.31
CA ILE A 125 -14.16 9.48 -6.47
C ILE A 125 -15.05 8.34 -7.00
N VAL A 126 -15.51 7.45 -6.12
CA VAL A 126 -16.42 6.34 -6.50
C VAL A 126 -17.73 6.88 -7.08
N ASP A 127 -18.29 7.92 -6.48
CA ASP A 127 -19.53 8.52 -6.96
C ASP A 127 -19.34 9.18 -8.33
N PHE A 128 -18.24 9.88 -8.55
CA PHE A 128 -17.90 10.44 -9.86
C PHE A 128 -17.83 9.34 -10.93
N ARG A 129 -17.12 8.24 -10.66
CA ARG A 129 -17.04 7.10 -11.58
C ARG A 129 -18.42 6.53 -11.88
N ASN A 130 -19.24 6.29 -10.86
CA ASN A 130 -20.55 5.71 -11.03
C ASN A 130 -21.51 6.62 -11.82
N GLN A 131 -21.49 7.93 -11.57
CA GLN A 131 -22.40 8.89 -12.22
C GLN A 131 -21.94 9.26 -13.63
N ASN A 132 -20.65 9.38 -13.87
CA ASN A 132 -20.12 9.98 -15.12
C ASN A 132 -19.49 8.94 -16.06
N LEU A 133 -18.97 7.84 -15.55
CA LEU A 133 -18.23 6.86 -16.34
C LEU A 133 -18.93 5.51 -16.43
N GLY A 134 -19.64 5.10 -15.36
CA GLY A 134 -20.23 3.77 -15.23
C GLY A 134 -21.56 3.54 -15.96
N HIS A 135 -22.23 4.61 -16.38
CA HIS A 135 -23.49 4.55 -17.12
C HIS A 135 -23.31 5.00 -18.58
N ALA A 136 -24.30 4.72 -19.43
CA ALA A 136 -24.36 5.19 -20.83
C ALA A 136 -24.60 6.72 -20.87
N THR A 137 -23.75 7.48 -20.20
CA THR A 137 -23.77 8.95 -20.23
C THR A 137 -22.95 9.45 -21.41
N TYR A 138 -23.45 10.50 -22.07
CA TYR A 138 -22.72 11.17 -23.15
C TYR A 138 -21.68 12.16 -22.64
N THR A 139 -21.20 11.98 -21.41
CA THR A 139 -20.16 12.84 -20.82
C THR A 139 -18.87 12.65 -21.59
N LYS A 140 -18.44 13.67 -22.31
CA LYS A 140 -17.13 13.72 -22.93
C LYS A 140 -16.13 14.17 -21.85
N ILE A 141 -15.02 13.50 -21.76
CA ILE A 141 -13.89 13.90 -20.90
C ILE A 141 -12.81 14.44 -21.83
N ASP A 142 -12.47 15.71 -21.71
CA ASP A 142 -11.33 16.32 -22.38
C ASP A 142 -10.04 16.12 -21.55
N GLU A 143 -8.92 16.57 -22.11
CA GLU A 143 -7.60 16.40 -21.52
C GLU A 143 -7.47 17.12 -20.16
N ASP A 144 -7.97 18.36 -20.06
CA ASP A 144 -7.89 19.13 -18.81
C ASP A 144 -8.72 18.49 -17.69
N GLN A 145 -9.91 18.03 -18.00
CA GLN A 145 -10.77 17.29 -17.08
C GLN A 145 -10.11 15.97 -16.65
N PHE A 146 -9.47 15.27 -17.59
CA PHE A 146 -8.74 14.05 -17.29
C PHE A 146 -7.60 14.32 -16.29
N HIS A 147 -6.73 15.29 -16.55
CA HIS A 147 -5.62 15.62 -15.65
C HIS A 147 -6.10 16.09 -14.28
N SER A 148 -7.15 16.91 -14.22
CA SER A 148 -7.76 17.32 -12.96
C SER A 148 -8.25 16.12 -12.14
N LYS A 149 -8.90 15.14 -12.79
CA LYS A 149 -9.40 13.95 -12.10
C LYS A 149 -8.27 13.03 -11.65
N ILE A 150 -7.24 12.80 -12.45
CA ILE A 150 -6.06 12.06 -12.04
C ILE A 150 -5.42 12.69 -10.80
N SER A 151 -5.32 14.03 -10.74
CA SER A 151 -4.79 14.73 -9.56
C SER A 151 -5.64 14.48 -8.32
N GLU A 152 -6.98 14.47 -8.43
CA GLU A 152 -7.87 14.13 -7.31
C GLU A 152 -7.65 12.70 -6.80
N TYR A 153 -7.49 11.71 -7.71
CA TYR A 153 -7.16 10.33 -7.34
C TYR A 153 -5.84 10.25 -6.57
N ASN A 154 -4.80 10.92 -7.09
CA ASN A 154 -3.47 10.90 -6.49
C ASN A 154 -3.46 11.54 -5.10
N GLU A 155 -4.20 12.64 -4.91
CA GLU A 155 -4.38 13.25 -3.59
C GLU A 155 -5.01 12.24 -2.61
N VAL A 156 -6.07 11.56 -3.02
CA VAL A 156 -6.76 10.59 -2.15
C VAL A 156 -5.87 9.38 -1.83
N VAL A 157 -5.11 8.88 -2.81
CA VAL A 157 -4.15 7.78 -2.61
C VAL A 157 -3.09 8.17 -1.58
N ALA A 158 -2.51 9.37 -1.68
CA ALA A 158 -1.54 9.88 -0.70
C ALA A 158 -2.15 10.02 0.70
N LEU A 159 -3.39 10.52 0.79
CA LEU A 159 -4.09 10.63 2.07
C LEU A 159 -4.36 9.25 2.70
N ILE A 160 -4.74 8.24 1.90
CA ILE A 160 -4.92 6.86 2.39
C ILE A 160 -3.59 6.29 2.89
N ALA A 161 -2.49 6.49 2.14
CA ALA A 161 -1.16 6.05 2.56
C ALA A 161 -0.77 6.64 3.92
N ASN A 162 -1.03 7.93 4.14
CA ASN A 162 -0.75 8.59 5.42
C ASN A 162 -1.57 8.01 6.59
N LEU A 163 -2.77 7.45 6.35
CA LEU A 163 -3.57 6.83 7.41
C LEU A 163 -2.89 5.60 8.01
N TYR A 164 -2.30 4.74 7.18
CA TYR A 164 -1.67 3.51 7.67
C TYR A 164 -0.17 3.66 7.99
N GLN A 165 0.42 4.82 7.73
CA GLN A 165 1.85 5.07 7.97
C GLN A 165 2.29 4.73 9.41
N LYS A 166 1.44 5.04 10.41
CA LYS A 166 1.74 4.68 11.81
C LYS A 166 1.80 3.16 12.03
N ALA A 167 0.97 2.38 11.32
CA ALA A 167 1.00 0.92 11.41
C ALA A 167 2.28 0.37 10.76
N LEU A 168 2.66 0.92 9.61
CA LEU A 168 3.89 0.57 8.91
C LEU A 168 5.14 0.87 9.76
N LEU A 169 5.18 2.04 10.41
CA LEU A 169 6.27 2.39 11.36
C LEU A 169 6.35 1.42 12.53
N LYS A 170 5.20 1.02 13.09
CA LYS A 170 5.17 0.06 14.17
C LYS A 170 5.72 -1.31 13.75
N GLU A 171 5.48 -1.76 12.51
CA GLU A 171 6.10 -2.99 11.97
C GLU A 171 7.63 -2.85 11.97
N LEU A 172 8.16 -1.72 11.49
CA LEU A 172 9.59 -1.44 11.50
C LEU A 172 10.17 -1.43 12.92
N ASP A 173 9.52 -0.73 13.86
CA ASP A 173 9.98 -0.64 15.24
C ASP A 173 9.99 -2.02 15.91
N ASN A 174 8.95 -2.84 15.69
CA ASN A 174 8.91 -4.21 16.20
C ASN A 174 10.08 -5.03 15.65
N PHE A 175 10.33 -4.98 14.33
CA PHE A 175 11.45 -5.67 13.71
C PHE A 175 12.80 -5.27 14.34
N VAL A 176 13.04 -3.97 14.52
CA VAL A 176 14.27 -3.45 15.12
C VAL A 176 14.43 -3.95 16.56
N ILE A 177 13.35 -3.94 17.34
CA ILE A 177 13.36 -4.43 18.73
C ILE A 177 13.69 -5.91 18.74
N ASP A 178 13.00 -6.73 17.97
CA ASP A 178 13.18 -8.19 17.96
C ASP A 178 14.60 -8.56 17.50
N LYS A 179 15.10 -7.94 16.43
CA LYS A 179 16.49 -8.17 15.97
C LYS A 179 17.53 -7.70 16.97
N SER A 180 17.29 -6.58 17.66
CA SER A 180 18.23 -6.11 18.69
C SER A 180 18.31 -7.07 19.87
N VAL A 181 17.21 -7.68 20.28
CA VAL A 181 17.19 -8.70 21.36
C VAL A 181 17.88 -9.98 20.90
N GLU A 182 17.60 -10.45 19.68
CA GLU A 182 18.21 -11.63 19.07
C GLU A 182 19.75 -11.47 19.02
N ILE A 183 20.24 -10.37 18.45
CA ILE A 183 21.68 -10.11 18.29
C ILE A 183 22.38 -9.96 19.66
N LYS A 184 21.78 -9.26 20.62
CA LYS A 184 22.31 -9.19 21.98
C LYS A 184 22.47 -10.57 22.61
N GLY A 185 21.50 -11.47 22.41
CA GLY A 185 21.57 -12.85 22.88
C GLY A 185 22.77 -13.60 22.28
N TYR A 186 23.05 -13.46 20.99
CA TYR A 186 24.23 -14.07 20.34
C TYR A 186 25.54 -13.52 20.91
N VAL A 187 25.65 -12.20 21.09
CA VAL A 187 26.83 -11.54 21.65
C VAL A 187 27.09 -12.01 23.08
N GLU A 188 26.06 -12.10 23.92
CA GLU A 188 26.18 -12.58 25.32
C GLU A 188 26.61 -14.04 25.41
N ASN A 189 26.23 -14.86 24.42
CA ASN A 189 26.65 -16.26 24.30
C ASN A 189 28.06 -16.42 23.67
N GLY A 190 28.69 -15.36 23.24
CA GLY A 190 30.00 -15.40 22.56
C GLY A 190 29.95 -15.89 21.11
N GLU A 191 28.78 -15.83 20.48
CA GLU A 191 28.54 -16.34 19.11
C GLU A 191 28.81 -15.31 18.00
N GLY A 192 29.22 -14.07 18.37
CA GLY A 192 29.55 -13.04 17.38
C GLY A 192 29.82 -11.67 18.00
N ILE A 193 30.18 -10.72 17.13
CA ILE A 193 30.34 -9.32 17.46
C ILE A 193 29.09 -8.58 16.95
N GLU A 194 28.52 -7.68 17.75
CA GLU A 194 27.25 -7.01 17.45
C GLU A 194 27.25 -6.32 16.08
N ASP A 195 28.33 -5.62 15.73
CA ASP A 195 28.40 -4.88 14.47
C ASP A 195 28.41 -5.82 13.25
N ASP A 196 29.11 -6.97 13.33
CA ASP A 196 29.12 -7.98 12.27
C ASP A 196 27.72 -8.60 12.07
N LEU A 197 27.05 -8.94 13.19
CA LEU A 197 25.69 -9.50 13.15
C LEU A 197 24.64 -8.50 12.61
N ILE A 198 24.84 -7.20 12.84
CA ILE A 198 23.99 -6.17 12.23
C ILE A 198 24.22 -6.08 10.72
N GLU A 199 25.49 -6.18 10.27
CA GLU A 199 25.80 -6.18 8.84
C GLU A 199 25.20 -7.39 8.10
N ASP A 200 24.97 -8.50 8.77
CA ASP A 200 24.33 -9.69 8.22
C ASP A 200 22.80 -9.58 8.05
N ILE A 201 22.15 -8.54 8.61
CA ILE A 201 20.71 -8.30 8.38
C ILE A 201 20.46 -8.09 6.89
N SER A 202 19.50 -8.83 6.34
CA SER A 202 19.13 -8.85 4.92
C SER A 202 17.69 -8.38 4.67
N MET A 203 17.36 -8.14 3.40
CA MET A 203 15.95 -7.90 3.01
C MET A 203 15.05 -9.10 3.27
N ASP A 204 15.58 -10.33 3.18
CA ASP A 204 14.82 -11.54 3.48
C ASP A 204 14.40 -11.58 4.96
N ASP A 205 15.25 -11.12 5.88
CA ASP A 205 14.89 -11.00 7.31
C ASP A 205 13.71 -10.03 7.51
N ILE A 206 13.73 -8.89 6.82
CA ILE A 206 12.64 -7.90 6.86
C ILE A 206 11.35 -8.51 6.27
N GLU A 207 11.47 -9.19 5.13
CA GLU A 207 10.33 -9.83 4.47
C GLU A 207 9.70 -10.95 5.32
N LEU A 208 10.48 -11.66 6.11
CA LEU A 208 9.98 -12.70 7.03
C LEU A 208 9.32 -12.12 8.26
N ALA A 209 9.82 -11.00 8.77
CA ALA A 209 9.36 -10.40 10.01
C ALA A 209 8.13 -9.50 9.84
N PHE A 210 8.02 -8.78 8.72
CA PHE A 210 6.88 -7.90 8.48
C PHE A 210 5.61 -8.73 8.24
N THR A 211 4.52 -8.34 8.87
CA THR A 211 3.22 -9.03 8.76
C THR A 211 2.65 -8.97 7.33
N ALA A 212 2.98 -7.94 6.56
CA ALA A 212 2.53 -7.75 5.18
C ALA A 212 3.70 -7.45 4.20
N PRO A 213 4.78 -8.24 4.18
CA PRO A 213 6.00 -7.92 3.45
C PRO A 213 5.78 -7.86 1.94
N ASN A 214 4.96 -8.77 1.40
CA ASN A 214 4.67 -8.85 -0.04
C ASN A 214 3.81 -7.70 -0.56
N TYR A 215 3.30 -6.84 0.32
CA TYR A 215 2.43 -5.73 -0.05
C TYR A 215 3.02 -4.35 0.25
N LEU A 216 4.34 -4.27 0.46
CA LEU A 216 5.04 -2.99 0.49
C LEU A 216 5.02 -2.39 -0.93
N SER A 217 4.66 -1.12 -1.01
CA SER A 217 4.76 -0.32 -2.23
C SER A 217 6.09 0.43 -2.28
N TYR A 218 6.43 0.97 -3.46
CA TYR A 218 7.56 1.90 -3.57
C TYR A 218 7.42 3.06 -2.56
N GLN A 219 6.22 3.62 -2.44
CA GLN A 219 5.96 4.74 -1.53
C GLN A 219 6.10 4.35 -0.06
N ASP A 220 5.73 3.11 0.31
CA ASP A 220 5.94 2.61 1.68
C ASP A 220 7.43 2.56 2.00
N VAL A 221 8.24 1.95 1.13
CA VAL A 221 9.69 1.84 1.30
C VAL A 221 10.35 3.22 1.32
N PHE A 222 9.95 4.12 0.41
CA PHE A 222 10.44 5.50 0.37
C PHE A 222 10.11 6.27 1.66
N SER A 223 8.88 6.11 2.17
CA SER A 223 8.45 6.72 3.43
C SER A 223 9.27 6.20 4.60
N LEU A 224 9.53 4.89 4.68
CA LEU A 224 10.39 4.30 5.71
C LEU A 224 11.81 4.85 5.63
N CYS A 225 12.42 4.94 4.44
CA CYS A 225 13.75 5.54 4.26
C CYS A 225 13.80 7.00 4.73
N THR A 226 12.74 7.78 4.43
CA THR A 226 12.67 9.20 4.82
C THR A 226 12.53 9.35 6.33
N LEU A 227 11.73 8.49 6.98
CA LEU A 227 11.54 8.50 8.42
C LEU A 227 12.79 8.03 9.18
N MET A 228 13.60 7.19 8.56
CA MET A 228 14.92 6.78 9.06
C MET A 228 16.04 7.75 8.66
N SER A 229 15.74 9.04 8.42
CA SER A 229 16.76 10.04 8.16
C SER A 229 17.71 10.22 9.36
N ASP A 230 18.96 10.63 9.09
CA ASP A 230 20.00 10.74 10.12
C ASP A 230 19.59 11.66 11.29
N GLU A 231 18.75 12.67 11.01
CA GLU A 231 18.27 13.60 12.04
C GLU A 231 17.32 12.92 13.04
N VAL A 232 16.46 12.05 12.55
CA VAL A 232 15.48 11.31 13.38
C VAL A 232 16.16 10.21 14.18
N ILE A 233 16.98 9.39 13.54
CA ILE A 233 17.65 8.23 14.17
C ILE A 233 18.86 8.61 15.04
N ASN A 234 19.40 9.81 14.91
CA ASN A 234 20.51 10.26 15.77
C ASN A 234 20.20 10.26 17.27
N ASN A 235 18.93 10.25 17.64
CA ASN A 235 18.45 10.24 19.03
C ASN A 235 17.98 8.86 19.50
N LEU A 236 18.14 7.79 18.69
CA LEU A 236 17.64 6.45 19.01
C LEU A 236 18.77 5.56 19.55
N GLU A 237 18.48 4.79 20.61
CA GLU A 237 19.40 3.79 21.17
C GLU A 237 19.79 2.72 20.15
N SER A 238 18.84 2.34 19.29
CA SER A 238 19.01 1.33 18.24
C SER A 238 19.44 1.92 16.89
N LYS A 239 20.11 3.07 16.88
CA LYS A 239 20.48 3.82 15.68
C LYS A 239 21.11 2.96 14.58
N LYS A 240 22.06 2.09 14.93
CA LYS A 240 22.80 1.28 13.96
C LYS A 240 21.90 0.29 13.19
N TYR A 241 20.88 -0.24 13.84
CA TYR A 241 19.86 -1.11 13.20
C TYR A 241 19.06 -0.33 12.16
N TYR A 242 18.56 0.86 12.51
CA TYR A 242 17.81 1.71 11.58
C TYR A 242 18.66 2.15 10.38
N LEU A 243 19.93 2.46 10.58
CA LEU A 243 20.85 2.81 9.48
C LEU A 243 21.03 1.63 8.52
N LYS A 244 21.28 0.42 9.03
CA LYS A 244 21.39 -0.78 8.20
C LYS A 244 20.10 -1.05 7.40
N ILE A 245 18.93 -0.97 8.04
CA ILE A 245 17.64 -1.20 7.38
C ILE A 245 17.37 -0.12 6.31
N ARG A 246 17.69 1.15 6.60
CA ARG A 246 17.59 2.23 5.62
C ARG A 246 18.44 1.96 4.38
N ASP A 247 19.66 1.53 4.56
CA ASP A 247 20.59 1.24 3.46
C ASP A 247 20.10 0.05 2.65
N LEU A 248 19.58 -1.00 3.29
CA LEU A 248 18.92 -2.13 2.61
C LEU A 248 17.73 -1.68 1.77
N PHE A 249 16.84 -0.86 2.32
CA PHE A 249 15.71 -0.31 1.56
C PHE A 249 16.16 0.60 0.41
N ALA A 250 17.18 1.42 0.61
CA ALA A 250 17.71 2.28 -0.44
C ALA A 250 18.31 1.46 -1.59
N ASP A 251 19.01 0.38 -1.30
CA ASP A 251 19.55 -0.53 -2.31
C ASP A 251 18.46 -1.35 -3.01
N TYR A 252 17.45 -1.80 -2.27
CA TYR A 252 16.27 -2.45 -2.82
C TYR A 252 15.55 -1.54 -3.82
N LEU A 253 15.33 -0.26 -3.47
CA LEU A 253 14.72 0.71 -4.38
C LEU A 253 15.53 0.91 -5.66
N LYS A 254 16.86 0.94 -5.59
CA LYS A 254 17.73 1.06 -6.77
C LYS A 254 17.60 -0.14 -7.73
N GLN A 255 17.37 -1.34 -7.19
CA GLN A 255 17.23 -2.56 -8.00
C GLN A 255 15.91 -2.63 -8.75
N ILE A 256 14.84 -2.05 -8.20
CA ILE A 256 13.49 -2.08 -8.80
C ILE A 256 13.18 -0.83 -9.64
N LEU A 257 14.01 0.19 -9.57
CA LEU A 257 13.93 1.36 -10.45
C LEU A 257 14.70 1.05 -11.74
N PRO A 258 14.04 1.13 -12.90
CA PRO A 258 14.69 0.95 -14.19
C PRO A 258 15.66 2.08 -14.50
#